data_9e3183866e72ee93e04806d0cddf5cd9
#
_entry.id   9e3183866e72ee93e04806d0cddf5cd9
#
_cell.length_a   1.000
_cell.length_b   1.000
_cell.length_c   1.000
_cell.angle_alpha   90.00
_cell.angle_beta   90.00
_cell.angle_gamma   90.00
#
_symmetry.space_group_name_H-M   'P 1'
#
loop_
_entity.id
_entity.type
_entity.pdbx_description
1 polymer ?
#
loop_
_entity_poly.entity_id
_entity_poly.type
_entity_poly.pdbx_seq_one_letter_code
_entity_poly.pdbx_strand_id
1 'polypeptide(L)'
;MIHNRVHDGRGFSLKKHNDNTTGNSTVPFTLLNGAALAYIGDAVYELAVREYVVKQGKTKVHRLHQAAVKYVAATAQSQVISNWLNQEDFLTQAEIEIFKRGRNHKINTKAKNASMADYSRSTGFEALIGWLHLTNQDERCQKLIDSSIKFINKSEGKYD
;
A
#
# COMPACT_ATOMS: atom_id res chain seq x y z
N MET A 1 44.59 14.34 10.63
CA MET A 1 43.58 13.96 11.64
C MET A 1 42.25 13.71 10.92
N ILE A 2 41.92 12.48 10.65
CA ILE A 2 40.71 12.09 9.95
C ILE A 2 39.66 11.81 11.02
N HIS A 3 38.61 12.65 11.06
CA HIS A 3 37.49 12.42 11.96
C HIS A 3 36.56 11.35 11.35
N ASN A 4 36.60 10.15 11.92
CA ASN A 4 35.60 9.11 11.72
C ASN A 4 34.26 9.58 12.31
N ARG A 5 33.31 9.95 11.45
CA ARG A 5 31.90 10.05 11.84
C ARG A 5 31.29 8.66 11.69
N VAL A 6 31.08 8.03 12.82
CA VAL A 6 30.22 6.84 12.94
C VAL A 6 28.79 7.29 12.58
N HIS A 7 28.24 6.80 11.46
CA HIS A 7 26.83 6.94 11.15
C HIS A 7 26.06 5.98 12.05
N ASP A 8 25.44 6.56 13.08
CA ASP A 8 24.42 5.91 13.89
C ASP A 8 23.18 5.66 13.01
N GLY A 9 22.93 4.39 12.73
CA GLY A 9 21.82 3.91 11.90
C GLY A 9 20.47 4.03 12.61
N ARG A 10 20.04 5.26 12.92
CA ARG A 10 18.69 5.52 13.38
C ARG A 10 17.75 5.54 12.17
N GLY A 11 16.97 4.48 12.05
CA GLY A 11 15.88 4.42 11.10
C GLY A 11 14.98 5.67 11.21
N PHE A 12 14.67 6.25 10.07
CA PHE A 12 13.76 7.39 9.97
C PHE A 12 12.36 6.94 10.41
N SER A 13 12.09 7.06 11.70
CA SER A 13 10.74 6.92 12.23
C SER A 13 10.01 8.24 11.99
N LEU A 14 9.00 8.22 11.14
CA LEU A 14 8.02 9.30 11.05
C LEU A 14 7.36 9.42 12.42
N LYS A 15 7.88 10.29 13.28
CA LYS A 15 7.21 10.65 14.53
C LYS A 15 5.87 11.24 14.17
N LYS A 16 4.80 10.50 14.45
CA LYS A 16 3.44 11.07 14.42
C LYS A 16 3.41 12.20 15.45
N HIS A 17 3.31 13.43 14.97
CA HIS A 17 3.04 14.57 15.83
C HIS A 17 1.65 14.38 16.44
N ASN A 18 1.61 14.20 17.75
CA ASN A 18 0.40 14.39 18.52
C ASN A 18 0.21 15.91 18.68
N ASP A 19 -0.35 16.55 17.68
CA ASP A 19 -0.78 17.93 17.82
C ASP A 19 -2.16 17.95 18.49
N ASN A 20 -2.14 18.12 19.80
CA ASN A 20 -3.26 18.67 20.55
C ASN A 20 -3.34 20.17 20.28
N THR A 21 -3.71 20.58 19.07
CA THR A 21 -4.06 21.97 18.77
C THR A 21 -5.54 22.07 18.44
N THR A 22 -6.20 22.81 19.28
CA THR A 22 -7.55 23.33 19.24
C THR A 22 -8.00 23.79 17.85
N GLY A 23 -9.13 23.23 17.36
CA GLY A 23 -10.01 24.00 16.51
C GLY A 23 -10.07 23.70 15.03
N ASN A 24 -9.62 22.53 14.54
CA ASN A 24 -9.98 22.07 13.22
C ASN A 24 -10.71 20.72 13.32
N SER A 25 -11.92 20.69 12.78
CA SER A 25 -12.69 19.45 12.66
C SER A 25 -11.97 18.49 11.70
N THR A 26 -11.07 17.69 12.26
CA THR A 26 -10.47 16.58 11.52
C THR A 26 -11.57 15.55 11.27
N VAL A 27 -11.88 15.29 10.01
CA VAL A 27 -12.80 14.21 9.64
C VAL A 27 -12.24 12.90 10.20
N PRO A 28 -13.01 12.13 10.99
CA PRO A 28 -12.56 10.83 11.45
C PRO A 28 -12.18 9.95 10.25
N PHE A 29 -11.06 9.25 10.32
CA PHE A 29 -10.58 8.41 9.21
C PHE A 29 -11.59 7.37 8.76
N THR A 30 -12.47 6.92 9.65
CA THR A 30 -13.59 6.01 9.34
C THR A 30 -14.63 6.63 8.42
N LEU A 31 -14.72 7.97 8.37
CA LEU A 31 -15.66 8.71 7.52
C LEU A 31 -15.04 9.20 6.21
N LEU A 32 -13.74 8.99 5.98
CA LEU A 32 -13.11 9.34 4.71
C LEU A 32 -13.70 8.50 3.59
N ASN A 33 -13.88 9.13 2.42
CA ASN A 33 -14.31 8.41 1.24
C ASN A 33 -13.20 7.48 0.73
N GLY A 34 -13.58 6.51 -0.10
CA GLY A 34 -12.65 5.50 -0.60
C GLY A 34 -11.50 6.08 -1.42
N ALA A 35 -11.71 7.19 -2.14
CA ALA A 35 -10.66 7.84 -2.92
C ALA A 35 -9.59 8.48 -2.03
N ALA A 36 -9.99 9.13 -0.94
CA ALA A 36 -9.05 9.72 0.01
C ALA A 36 -8.22 8.65 0.72
N LEU A 37 -8.84 7.55 1.11
CA LEU A 37 -8.13 6.40 1.68
C LEU A 37 -7.15 5.79 0.68
N ALA A 38 -7.57 5.60 -0.57
CA ALA A 38 -6.73 5.06 -1.65
C ALA A 38 -5.55 5.98 -1.96
N TYR A 39 -5.74 7.29 -1.92
CA TYR A 39 -4.68 8.29 -2.10
C TYR A 39 -3.52 8.10 -1.11
N ILE A 40 -3.85 7.84 0.16
CA ILE A 40 -2.84 7.52 1.18
C ILE A 40 -2.28 6.12 0.96
N GLY A 41 -3.12 5.14 0.69
CA GLY A 41 -2.71 3.75 0.49
C GLY A 41 -1.76 3.55 -0.68
N ASP A 42 -1.95 4.29 -1.77
CA ASP A 42 -1.04 4.31 -2.90
C ASP A 42 0.38 4.71 -2.46
N ALA A 43 0.52 5.80 -1.73
CA ALA A 43 1.82 6.27 -1.22
C ALA A 43 2.46 5.27 -0.24
N VAL A 44 1.69 4.72 0.68
CA VAL A 44 2.17 3.74 1.68
C VAL A 44 2.65 2.46 1.00
N TYR A 45 1.86 1.92 0.09
CA TYR A 45 2.20 0.70 -0.63
C TYR A 45 3.41 0.90 -1.54
N GLU A 46 3.45 2.00 -2.28
CA GLU A 46 4.56 2.32 -3.17
C GLU A 46 5.87 2.48 -2.39
N LEU A 47 5.86 3.15 -1.24
CA LEU A 47 7.03 3.26 -0.38
C LEU A 47 7.54 1.88 0.05
N ALA A 48 6.65 1.02 0.53
CA ALA A 48 7.01 -0.33 0.96
C ALA A 48 7.60 -1.16 -0.18
N VAL A 49 7.02 -1.07 -1.39
CA VAL A 49 7.55 -1.74 -2.58
C VAL A 49 8.92 -1.21 -2.97
N ARG A 50 9.12 0.10 -2.94
CA ARG A 50 10.43 0.72 -3.23
C ARG A 50 11.50 0.26 -2.25
N GLU A 51 11.20 0.23 -0.96
CA GLU A 51 12.10 -0.29 0.06
C GLU A 51 12.44 -1.76 -0.18
N TYR A 52 11.44 -2.58 -0.49
CA TYR A 52 11.64 -3.98 -0.83
C TYR A 52 12.58 -4.15 -2.03
N VAL A 53 12.34 -3.40 -3.12
CA VAL A 53 13.15 -3.49 -4.36
C VAL A 53 14.59 -3.04 -4.14
N VAL A 54 14.81 -1.99 -3.35
CA VAL A 54 16.16 -1.51 -2.99
C VAL A 54 16.91 -2.57 -2.18
N LYS A 55 16.24 -3.23 -1.25
CA LYS A 55 16.83 -4.33 -0.44
C LYS A 55 17.21 -5.55 -1.28
N GLN A 56 16.67 -5.70 -2.49
CA GLN A 56 17.09 -6.75 -3.43
C GLN A 56 18.44 -6.44 -4.13
N GLY A 57 19.13 -5.37 -3.76
CA GLY A 57 20.46 -5.04 -4.25
C GLY A 57 20.52 -4.29 -5.58
N LYS A 58 19.38 -3.89 -6.15
CA LYS A 58 19.34 -3.04 -7.34
C LYS A 58 19.54 -1.59 -6.94
N THR A 59 20.40 -0.86 -7.65
CA THR A 59 20.73 0.53 -7.31
C THR A 59 20.51 1.51 -8.46
N LYS A 60 20.42 1.03 -9.70
CA LYS A 60 20.15 1.90 -10.86
C LYS A 60 18.68 2.27 -10.91
N VAL A 61 18.35 3.57 -10.91
CA VAL A 61 16.97 4.09 -10.79
C VAL A 61 16.01 3.48 -11.81
N HIS A 62 16.40 3.37 -13.09
CA HIS A 62 15.53 2.75 -14.09
C HIS A 62 15.22 1.27 -13.81
N ARG A 63 16.17 0.54 -13.22
CA ARG A 63 15.97 -0.85 -12.80
C ARG A 63 15.06 -0.96 -11.59
N LEU A 64 15.16 0.00 -10.67
CA LEU A 64 14.26 0.11 -9.51
C LEU A 64 12.83 0.35 -9.96
N HIS A 65 12.60 1.29 -10.89
CA HIS A 65 11.28 1.54 -11.45
C HIS A 65 10.70 0.31 -12.16
N GLN A 66 11.46 -0.34 -13.01
CA GLN A 66 11.03 -1.56 -13.70
C GLN A 66 10.64 -2.69 -12.72
N ALA A 67 11.43 -2.85 -11.65
CA ALA A 67 11.16 -3.85 -10.64
C ALA A 67 9.92 -3.51 -9.79
N ALA A 68 9.68 -2.23 -9.50
CA ALA A 68 8.55 -1.79 -8.69
C ALA A 68 7.20 -1.89 -9.44
N VAL A 69 7.17 -1.60 -10.74
CA VAL A 69 5.94 -1.55 -11.55
C VAL A 69 5.10 -2.82 -11.43
N LYS A 70 5.71 -3.99 -11.41
CA LYS A 70 5.00 -5.27 -11.32
C LYS A 70 4.20 -5.44 -10.02
N TYR A 71 4.61 -4.78 -8.95
CA TYR A 71 3.90 -4.81 -7.65
C TYR A 71 2.82 -3.75 -7.56
N VAL A 72 3.05 -2.56 -8.13
CA VAL A 72 2.15 -1.41 -8.01
C VAL A 72 1.11 -1.31 -9.13
N ALA A 73 1.24 -2.10 -10.19
CA ALA A 73 0.28 -2.11 -11.29
C ALA A 73 -1.13 -2.48 -10.82
N ALA A 74 -2.13 -1.81 -11.37
CA ALA A 74 -3.53 -2.04 -11.02
C ALA A 74 -3.98 -3.49 -11.20
N THR A 75 -3.49 -4.17 -12.24
CA THR A 75 -3.75 -5.59 -12.49
C THR A 75 -3.17 -6.49 -11.39
N ALA A 76 -1.96 -6.20 -10.91
CA ALA A 76 -1.33 -6.95 -9.83
C ALA A 76 -2.10 -6.77 -8.51
N GLN A 77 -2.41 -5.53 -8.15
CA GLN A 77 -3.20 -5.22 -6.94
C GLN A 77 -4.60 -5.85 -7.00
N SER A 78 -5.24 -5.85 -8.17
CA SER A 78 -6.53 -6.51 -8.40
C SER A 78 -6.46 -8.01 -8.16
N GLN A 79 -5.42 -8.68 -8.62
CA GLN A 79 -5.21 -10.12 -8.41
C GLN A 79 -4.94 -10.44 -6.93
N VAL A 80 -4.14 -9.61 -6.26
CA VAL A 80 -3.86 -9.77 -4.83
C VAL A 80 -5.13 -9.71 -4.01
N ILE A 81 -5.91 -8.63 -4.17
CA ILE A 81 -7.14 -8.46 -3.37
C ILE A 81 -8.18 -9.53 -3.68
N SER A 82 -8.27 -9.98 -4.93
CA SER A 82 -9.15 -11.08 -5.31
C SER A 82 -8.73 -12.39 -4.63
N ASN A 83 -7.44 -12.67 -4.56
CA ASN A 83 -6.91 -13.81 -3.84
C ASN A 83 -7.23 -13.75 -2.33
N TRP A 84 -7.08 -12.60 -1.70
CA TRP A 84 -7.40 -12.42 -0.28
C TRP A 84 -8.88 -12.62 0.01
N LEU A 85 -9.76 -12.09 -0.85
CA LEU A 85 -11.20 -12.24 -0.71
C LEU A 85 -11.69 -13.69 -0.88
N ASN A 86 -10.96 -14.49 -1.66
CA ASN A 86 -11.26 -15.90 -1.86
C ASN A 86 -10.75 -16.81 -0.74
N GLN A 87 -9.94 -16.31 0.16
CA GLN A 87 -9.48 -17.03 1.34
C GLN A 87 -10.45 -16.79 2.50
N GLU A 88 -11.00 -17.87 3.04
CA GLU A 88 -11.88 -17.81 4.20
C GLU A 88 -11.14 -17.15 5.38
N ASP A 89 -11.80 -16.20 6.01
CA ASP A 89 -11.31 -15.48 7.21
C ASP A 89 -9.94 -14.79 7.08
N PHE A 90 -9.42 -14.59 5.85
CA PHE A 90 -8.16 -13.88 5.67
C PHE A 90 -8.31 -12.37 5.95
N LEU A 91 -9.36 -11.74 5.41
CA LEU A 91 -9.72 -10.36 5.70
C LEU A 91 -10.83 -10.30 6.75
N THR A 92 -10.75 -9.33 7.63
CA THR A 92 -11.84 -9.05 8.57
C THR A 92 -13.02 -8.40 7.85
N GLN A 93 -14.21 -8.45 8.47
CA GLN A 93 -15.38 -7.78 7.92
C GLN A 93 -15.18 -6.27 7.74
N ALA A 94 -14.51 -5.61 8.69
CA ALA A 94 -14.19 -4.20 8.59
C ALA A 94 -13.25 -3.90 7.40
N GLU A 95 -12.24 -4.74 7.17
CA GLU A 95 -11.34 -4.64 6.02
C GLU A 95 -12.08 -4.81 4.69
N ILE A 96 -12.99 -5.76 4.61
CA ILE A 96 -13.83 -5.98 3.41
C ILE A 96 -14.71 -4.76 3.13
N GLU A 97 -15.29 -4.15 4.15
CA GLU A 97 -16.13 -2.95 3.99
C GLU A 97 -15.32 -1.75 3.48
N ILE A 98 -14.12 -1.55 3.98
CA ILE A 98 -13.21 -0.51 3.49
C ILE A 98 -12.79 -0.78 2.03
N PHE A 99 -12.45 -2.02 1.71
CA PHE A 99 -12.18 -2.41 0.33
C PHE A 99 -13.36 -2.06 -0.60
N LYS A 100 -14.58 -2.43 -0.22
CA LYS A 100 -15.79 -2.12 -1.00
C LYS A 100 -15.99 -0.63 -1.18
N ARG A 101 -15.70 0.18 -0.16
CA ARG A 101 -15.79 1.65 -0.23
C ARG A 101 -14.85 2.21 -1.30
N GLY A 102 -13.61 1.75 -1.36
CA GLY A 102 -12.65 2.14 -2.39
C GLY A 102 -13.05 1.63 -3.78
N ARG A 103 -13.42 0.36 -3.89
CA ARG A 103 -13.87 -0.25 -5.15
C ARG A 103 -15.08 0.45 -5.76
N ASN A 104 -16.03 0.87 -4.93
CA ASN A 104 -17.29 1.47 -5.38
C ASN A 104 -17.18 2.98 -5.66
N HIS A 105 -15.99 3.56 -5.48
CA HIS A 105 -15.76 4.96 -5.83
C HIS A 105 -15.94 5.16 -7.34
N LYS A 106 -16.72 6.20 -7.73
CA LYS A 106 -16.93 6.54 -9.14
C LYS A 106 -15.64 7.05 -9.77
N ILE A 107 -15.23 6.42 -10.86
CA ILE A 107 -14.02 6.74 -11.59
C ILE A 107 -14.40 7.46 -12.86
N ASN A 108 -13.92 8.69 -13.03
CA ASN A 108 -14.16 9.51 -14.21
C ASN A 108 -13.07 9.40 -15.28
N THR A 109 -11.98 8.67 -15.02
CA THR A 109 -10.84 8.54 -15.92
C THR A 109 -10.56 7.06 -16.24
N LYS A 110 -10.30 6.77 -17.53
CA LYS A 110 -9.87 5.42 -17.94
C LYS A 110 -8.40 5.22 -17.59
N ALA A 111 -8.09 4.18 -16.83
CA ALA A 111 -6.72 3.72 -16.65
C ALA A 111 -6.18 3.18 -17.99
N LYS A 112 -4.97 3.61 -18.37
CA LYS A 112 -4.44 3.33 -19.73
C LYS A 112 -4.19 1.84 -20.02
N ASN A 113 -3.96 0.97 -19.06
CA ASN A 113 -3.54 -0.42 -19.29
C ASN A 113 -4.22 -1.43 -18.37
N ALA A 114 -5.36 -1.07 -17.78
CA ALA A 114 -6.14 -1.96 -16.93
C ALA A 114 -7.62 -1.88 -17.29
N SER A 115 -8.35 -2.97 -17.10
CA SER A 115 -9.81 -2.95 -17.19
C SER A 115 -10.38 -2.04 -16.10
N MET A 116 -11.64 -1.57 -16.29
CA MET A 116 -12.35 -0.80 -15.25
C MET A 116 -12.50 -1.62 -13.96
N ALA A 117 -12.70 -2.94 -14.08
CA ALA A 117 -12.80 -3.83 -12.94
C ALA A 117 -11.48 -3.93 -12.16
N ASP A 118 -10.36 -4.06 -12.86
CA ASP A 118 -9.03 -4.09 -12.23
C ASP A 118 -8.70 -2.77 -11.55
N TYR A 119 -9.00 -1.66 -12.22
CA TYR A 119 -8.79 -0.34 -11.65
C TYR A 119 -9.63 -0.12 -10.39
N SER A 120 -10.91 -0.50 -10.40
CA SER A 120 -11.78 -0.40 -9.22
C SER A 120 -11.29 -1.26 -8.06
N ARG A 121 -10.85 -2.50 -8.33
CA ARG A 121 -10.29 -3.38 -7.30
C ARG A 121 -8.97 -2.84 -6.75
N SER A 122 -8.13 -2.29 -7.60
CA SER A 122 -6.86 -1.68 -7.15
C SER A 122 -7.11 -0.47 -6.25
N THR A 123 -8.10 0.36 -6.57
CA THR A 123 -8.52 1.46 -5.69
C THR A 123 -9.02 0.94 -4.34
N GLY A 124 -9.76 -0.15 -4.32
CA GLY A 124 -10.18 -0.82 -3.10
C GLY A 124 -9.02 -1.40 -2.28
N PHE A 125 -8.04 -2.00 -2.94
CA PHE A 125 -6.80 -2.47 -2.32
C PHE A 125 -6.05 -1.31 -1.65
N GLU A 126 -5.84 -0.23 -2.37
CA GLU A 126 -5.16 0.95 -1.83
C GLU A 126 -5.94 1.61 -0.69
N ALA A 127 -7.28 1.66 -0.79
CA ALA A 127 -8.12 2.17 0.29
C ALA A 127 -7.96 1.36 1.58
N LEU A 128 -7.88 0.04 1.48
CA LEU A 128 -7.61 -0.84 2.62
C LEU A 128 -6.24 -0.56 3.25
N ILE A 129 -5.20 -0.48 2.45
CA ILE A 129 -3.85 -0.16 2.94
C ILE A 129 -3.83 1.23 3.61
N GLY A 130 -4.44 2.23 2.98
CA GLY A 130 -4.54 3.58 3.52
C GLY A 130 -5.28 3.65 4.86
N TRP A 131 -6.39 2.93 4.97
CA TRP A 131 -7.16 2.85 6.22
C TRP A 131 -6.36 2.20 7.35
N LEU A 132 -5.69 1.09 7.08
CA LEU A 132 -4.85 0.43 8.09
C LEU A 132 -3.73 1.35 8.58
N HIS A 133 -3.10 2.07 7.67
CA HIS A 133 -2.05 3.04 8.00
C HIS A 133 -2.59 4.20 8.86
N LEU A 134 -3.67 4.82 8.45
CA LEU A 134 -4.25 5.98 9.14
C LEU A 134 -4.84 5.63 10.51
N THR A 135 -5.28 4.40 10.71
CA THR A 135 -5.81 3.91 11.99
C THR A 135 -4.75 3.25 12.87
N ASN A 136 -3.47 3.40 12.53
CA ASN A 136 -2.33 2.86 13.29
C ASN A 136 -2.32 1.33 13.45
N GLN A 137 -2.89 0.61 12.50
CA GLN A 137 -2.83 -0.85 12.44
C GLN A 137 -1.58 -1.29 11.67
N ASP A 138 -0.41 -0.86 12.14
CA ASP A 138 0.85 -0.96 11.41
C ASP A 138 1.30 -2.42 11.18
N GLU A 139 1.14 -3.30 12.17
CA GLU A 139 1.48 -4.73 12.02
C GLU A 139 0.59 -5.42 10.99
N ARG A 140 -0.71 -5.14 11.03
CA ARG A 140 -1.66 -5.68 10.05
C ARG A 140 -1.38 -5.15 8.65
N CYS A 141 -1.10 -3.86 8.53
CA CYS A 141 -0.72 -3.22 7.27
C CYS A 141 0.52 -3.89 6.67
N GLN A 142 1.56 -4.07 7.46
CA GLN A 142 2.79 -4.73 7.02
C GLN A 142 2.55 -6.18 6.60
N LYS A 143 1.76 -6.92 7.37
CA LYS A 143 1.38 -8.30 7.05
C LYS A 143 0.68 -8.41 5.69
N LEU A 144 -0.24 -7.50 5.37
CA LEU A 144 -0.93 -7.48 4.07
C LEU A 144 0.03 -7.10 2.95
N ILE A 145 0.92 -6.13 3.15
CA ILE A 145 1.93 -5.74 2.17
C ILE A 145 2.88 -6.91 1.87
N ASP A 146 3.39 -7.58 2.89
CA ASP A 146 4.26 -8.74 2.73
C ASP A 146 3.56 -9.89 1.99
N SER A 147 2.29 -10.15 2.33
CA SER A 147 1.45 -11.13 1.63
C SER A 147 1.26 -10.78 0.16
N SER A 148 1.07 -9.50 -0.16
CA SER A 148 0.95 -9.00 -1.53
C SER A 148 2.22 -9.26 -2.33
N ILE A 149 3.37 -8.88 -1.82
CA ILE A 149 4.67 -9.06 -2.47
C ILE A 149 4.94 -10.56 -2.71
N LYS A 150 4.68 -11.38 -1.70
CA LYS A 150 4.85 -12.83 -1.79
C LYS A 150 3.95 -13.46 -2.85
N PHE A 151 2.68 -13.04 -2.92
CA PHE A 151 1.74 -13.52 -3.93
C PHE A 151 2.22 -13.19 -5.34
N ILE A 152 2.66 -11.95 -5.58
CA ILE A 152 3.14 -11.50 -6.90
C ILE A 152 4.41 -12.25 -7.30
N ASN A 153 5.34 -12.45 -6.36
CA ASN A 153 6.56 -13.22 -6.62
C ASN A 153 6.27 -14.67 -7.01
N LYS A 154 5.30 -15.30 -6.37
CA LYS A 154 4.86 -16.67 -6.72
C LYS A 154 4.26 -16.74 -8.12
N SER A 155 3.42 -15.78 -8.48
CA SER A 155 2.76 -15.75 -9.80
C SER A 155 3.75 -15.60 -10.95
N GLU A 156 4.93 -15.02 -10.70
CA GLU A 156 6.01 -14.87 -11.68
C GLU A 156 7.02 -16.05 -11.68
N GLY A 157 6.76 -17.12 -10.92
CA GLY A 157 7.67 -18.27 -10.83
C GLY A 157 8.97 -18.01 -10.07
N LYS A 158 9.02 -16.93 -9.29
CA LYS A 158 10.12 -16.69 -8.35
C LYS A 158 9.80 -17.41 -7.04
N TYR A 159 10.33 -18.60 -6.91
CA TYR A 159 10.33 -19.32 -5.64
C TYR A 159 11.38 -18.68 -4.72
N ASP A 160 10.99 -18.51 -3.46
CA ASP A 160 11.94 -18.23 -2.38
C ASP A 160 12.88 -19.41 -2.14
#